data_3f5a033617180293c9f316e20017e037
#
_entry.id   3f5a033617180293c9f316e20017e037
#
_cell.length_a   1.000
_cell.length_b   1.000
_cell.length_c   1.000
_cell.angle_alpha   90.00
_cell.angle_beta   90.00
_cell.angle_gamma   90.00
#
_symmetry.space_group_name_H-M   'P 1'
#
loop_
_entity.id
_entity.type
_entity.pdbx_description
1 polymer ?
#
loop_
_entity_poly.entity_id
_entity_poly.type
_entity_poly.pdbx_seq_one_letter_code
_entity_poly.pdbx_strand_id
1 'polypeptide(L)'
;MTIGERISHFRKKQGLTQVKLAKLLGVTDKAVSKWERNISFPDISLLPDIAATLCVTVDELFQGKAEASEKADEKFISLEKYLMGEFGYVVPDIHPQDEEIVLVIDSPDADEAKHGYSLSGRAGAEVNSYVFDSCEPFTPEQMKSGKLGITYISNVPLWNLAPPINKLVDELEYTRLNKYHINLFLLQSCMKKFCDLILSDTVKIIALTREFNKKYFGAFISYARPEVLSVLHDKISSGKLKILFVGPPLFWNKEDYKKPKGLADLKDSLSKE
;
A
#
# COMPACT_ATOMS: atom_id res chain seq x y z
N MET A 1 -11.63 -10.48 18.12
CA MET A 1 -10.48 -10.12 19.02
C MET A 1 -9.62 -9.10 18.31
N THR A 2 -9.27 -8.00 18.98
CA THR A 2 -8.32 -7.01 18.48
C THR A 2 -6.88 -7.55 18.47
N ILE A 3 -5.95 -6.88 17.77
CA ILE A 3 -4.54 -7.28 17.79
C ILE A 3 -3.95 -7.27 19.22
N GLY A 4 -4.32 -6.30 20.04
CA GLY A 4 -3.88 -6.22 21.43
C GLY A 4 -4.40 -7.40 22.26
N GLU A 5 -5.66 -7.75 22.09
CA GLU A 5 -6.24 -8.93 22.74
C GLU A 5 -5.56 -10.23 22.28
N ARG A 6 -5.14 -10.32 21.01
CA ARG A 6 -4.42 -11.49 20.48
C ARG A 6 -2.99 -11.55 21.01
N ILE A 7 -2.28 -10.42 21.03
CA ILE A 7 -0.97 -10.34 21.66
C ILE A 7 -1.08 -10.84 23.11
N SER A 8 -2.09 -10.36 23.85
CA SER A 8 -2.35 -10.81 25.23
C SER A 8 -2.66 -12.30 25.30
N HIS A 9 -3.50 -12.80 24.38
CA HIS A 9 -3.87 -14.22 24.32
C HIS A 9 -2.65 -15.11 24.05
N PHE A 10 -1.89 -14.84 22.99
CA PHE A 10 -0.74 -15.65 22.63
C PHE A 10 0.39 -15.52 23.65
N ARG A 11 0.62 -14.33 24.20
CA ARG A 11 1.58 -14.16 25.30
C ARG A 11 1.22 -15.03 26.52
N LYS A 12 -0.04 -15.02 26.94
CA LYS A 12 -0.50 -15.86 28.06
C LYS A 12 -0.39 -17.34 27.73
N LYS A 13 -0.70 -17.74 26.51
CA LYS A 13 -0.56 -19.12 26.01
C LYS A 13 0.90 -19.61 26.08
N GLN A 14 1.86 -18.70 25.85
CA GLN A 14 3.32 -18.97 25.99
C GLN A 14 3.82 -18.81 27.45
N GLY A 15 2.97 -18.55 28.42
CA GLY A 15 3.36 -18.35 29.83
C GLY A 15 4.24 -17.09 30.05
N LEU A 16 4.21 -16.13 29.12
CA LEU A 16 5.01 -14.92 29.23
C LEU A 16 4.28 -13.84 30.04
N THR A 17 5.00 -13.10 30.88
CA THR A 17 4.50 -11.85 31.45
C THR A 17 4.69 -10.70 30.49
N GLN A 18 3.95 -9.58 30.68
CA GLN A 18 4.14 -8.35 29.87
C GLN A 18 5.60 -7.87 29.94
N VAL A 19 6.21 -7.90 31.11
CA VAL A 19 7.62 -7.53 31.34
C VAL A 19 8.57 -8.44 30.52
N LYS A 20 8.30 -9.76 30.52
CA LYS A 20 9.15 -10.73 29.81
C LYS A 20 9.03 -10.55 28.28
N LEU A 21 7.81 -10.34 27.77
CA LEU A 21 7.58 -10.03 26.37
C LEU A 21 8.26 -8.72 25.98
N ALA A 22 8.11 -7.66 26.79
CA ALA A 22 8.75 -6.38 26.56
C ALA A 22 10.29 -6.50 26.45
N LYS A 23 10.90 -7.26 27.36
CA LYS A 23 12.35 -7.51 27.33
C LYS A 23 12.80 -8.23 26.06
N LEU A 24 12.04 -9.24 25.60
CA LEU A 24 12.35 -9.98 24.36
C LEU A 24 12.25 -9.09 23.10
N LEU A 25 11.33 -8.13 23.12
CA LEU A 25 11.08 -7.21 21.99
C LEU A 25 11.90 -5.90 22.06
N GLY A 26 12.72 -5.70 23.11
CA GLY A 26 13.47 -4.45 23.28
C GLY A 26 12.60 -3.21 23.53
N VAL A 27 11.39 -3.38 24.09
CA VAL A 27 10.44 -2.31 24.38
C VAL A 27 10.13 -2.21 25.88
N THR A 28 9.34 -1.21 26.29
CA THR A 28 8.91 -1.08 27.69
C THR A 28 7.69 -1.96 28.00
N ASP A 29 7.56 -2.42 29.24
CA ASP A 29 6.37 -3.13 29.72
C ASP A 29 5.10 -2.28 29.61
N LYS A 30 5.23 -0.97 29.76
CA LYS A 30 4.15 0.01 29.52
C LYS A 30 3.68 0.03 28.08
N ALA A 31 4.58 -0.17 27.10
CA ALA A 31 4.22 -0.28 25.70
C ALA A 31 3.38 -1.54 25.47
N VAL A 32 3.84 -2.70 25.92
CA VAL A 32 3.09 -3.96 25.81
C VAL A 32 1.74 -3.86 26.49
N SER A 33 1.68 -3.27 27.69
CA SER A 33 0.42 -3.06 28.42
C SER A 33 -0.55 -2.14 27.64
N LYS A 34 -0.06 -1.09 26.98
CA LYS A 34 -0.88 -0.22 26.14
C LYS A 34 -1.41 -0.96 24.90
N TRP A 35 -0.58 -1.80 24.26
CA TRP A 35 -1.00 -2.62 23.14
C TRP A 35 -2.12 -3.58 23.52
N GLU A 36 -1.94 -4.33 24.59
CA GLU A 36 -2.93 -5.31 25.06
C GLU A 36 -4.26 -4.69 25.49
N ARG A 37 -4.24 -3.43 25.92
CA ARG A 37 -5.46 -2.65 26.26
C ARG A 37 -6.00 -1.85 25.09
N ASN A 38 -5.41 -1.97 23.89
CA ASN A 38 -5.79 -1.22 22.69
C ASN A 38 -5.71 0.31 22.85
N ILE A 39 -4.84 0.80 23.76
CA ILE A 39 -4.58 2.24 23.94
C ILE A 39 -3.58 2.75 22.90
N SER A 40 -2.64 1.91 22.50
CA SER A 40 -1.71 2.14 21.40
C SER A 40 -1.42 0.82 20.70
N PHE A 41 -0.78 0.89 19.52
CA PHE A 41 -0.41 -0.28 18.75
C PHE A 41 1.11 -0.41 18.70
N PRO A 42 1.63 -1.64 18.51
CA PRO A 42 3.03 -1.82 18.20
C PRO A 42 3.38 -1.11 16.90
N ASP A 43 4.62 -0.68 16.77
CA ASP A 43 5.14 -0.25 15.47
C ASP A 43 5.05 -1.42 14.49
N ILE A 44 4.73 -1.10 13.24
CA ILE A 44 4.60 -2.11 12.17
C ILE A 44 5.89 -2.92 12.01
N SER A 45 7.04 -2.29 12.21
CA SER A 45 8.35 -2.95 12.16
C SER A 45 8.58 -4.00 13.25
N LEU A 46 7.83 -3.92 14.36
CA LEU A 46 7.92 -4.87 15.48
C LEU A 46 7.02 -6.10 15.31
N LEU A 47 6.09 -6.07 14.36
CA LEU A 47 5.11 -7.17 14.20
C LEU A 47 5.75 -8.53 13.91
N PRO A 48 6.81 -8.63 13.05
CA PRO A 48 7.50 -9.90 12.87
C PRO A 48 8.14 -10.43 14.15
N ASP A 49 8.78 -9.56 14.93
CA ASP A 49 9.42 -9.93 16.18
C ASP A 49 8.40 -10.35 17.23
N ILE A 50 7.26 -9.68 17.28
CA ILE A 50 6.12 -10.07 18.13
C ILE A 50 5.60 -11.44 17.72
N ALA A 51 5.39 -11.67 16.43
CA ALA A 51 4.90 -12.94 15.89
C ALA A 51 5.88 -14.08 16.19
N ALA A 52 7.17 -13.89 15.89
CA ALA A 52 8.22 -14.84 16.19
C ALA A 52 8.33 -15.15 17.68
N THR A 53 8.30 -14.12 18.54
CA THR A 53 8.39 -14.28 20.00
C THR A 53 7.18 -15.02 20.57
N LEU A 54 6.01 -14.86 19.96
CA LEU A 54 4.77 -15.53 20.37
C LEU A 54 4.56 -16.88 19.66
N CYS A 55 5.49 -17.32 18.80
CA CYS A 55 5.42 -18.54 18.01
C CYS A 55 4.15 -18.62 17.16
N VAL A 56 3.81 -17.52 16.50
CA VAL A 56 2.68 -17.40 15.59
C VAL A 56 3.12 -16.70 14.30
N THR A 57 2.32 -16.78 13.27
CA THR A 57 2.51 -15.97 12.07
C THR A 57 2.00 -14.54 12.30
N VAL A 58 2.47 -13.59 11.49
CA VAL A 58 1.91 -12.23 11.51
C VAL A 58 0.41 -12.28 11.17
N ASP A 59 0.02 -13.16 10.25
CA ASP A 59 -1.39 -13.38 9.92
C ASP A 59 -2.21 -13.83 11.13
N GLU A 60 -1.69 -14.71 11.96
CA GLU A 60 -2.35 -15.14 13.19
C GLU A 60 -2.46 -14.03 14.25
N LEU A 61 -1.57 -13.05 14.23
CA LEU A 61 -1.73 -11.84 15.05
C LEU A 61 -2.89 -10.97 14.55
N PHE A 62 -3.19 -11.01 13.27
CA PHE A 62 -4.27 -10.22 12.66
C PHE A 62 -5.55 -11.03 12.46
N GLN A 63 -5.45 -12.32 12.16
CA GLN A 63 -6.57 -13.21 11.89
C GLN A 63 -6.68 -14.23 13.03
N GLY A 64 -7.72 -14.18 13.84
CA GLY A 64 -8.13 -15.36 14.61
C GLY A 64 -8.46 -16.50 13.64
N LYS A 65 -8.40 -17.78 14.10
CA LYS A 65 -8.80 -18.97 13.30
C LYS A 65 -10.05 -18.67 12.46
N ALA A 66 -10.16 -19.28 11.30
CA ALA A 66 -11.12 -19.09 10.19
C ALA A 66 -12.51 -18.46 10.45
N GLU A 67 -13.07 -18.58 11.64
CA GLU A 67 -14.31 -17.91 12.02
C GLU A 67 -14.18 -16.38 12.21
N ALA A 68 -12.94 -15.89 12.41
CA ALA A 68 -12.67 -14.44 12.48
C ALA A 68 -12.28 -13.85 11.12
N SER A 69 -11.88 -14.69 10.14
CA SER A 69 -11.56 -14.23 8.80
C SER A 69 -12.82 -13.78 8.06
N GLU A 70 -13.92 -14.53 8.13
CA GLU A 70 -15.17 -14.14 7.48
C GLU A 70 -15.71 -12.80 8.02
N LYS A 71 -15.67 -12.59 9.36
CA LYS A 71 -16.11 -11.32 9.95
C LYS A 71 -15.14 -10.15 9.72
N ALA A 72 -13.84 -10.43 9.60
CA ALA A 72 -12.85 -9.42 9.24
C ALA A 72 -12.97 -9.06 7.76
N ASP A 73 -13.15 -10.05 6.89
CA ASP A 73 -13.36 -9.86 5.46
C ASP A 73 -14.69 -9.13 5.18
N GLU A 74 -15.79 -9.49 5.86
CA GLU A 74 -17.04 -8.74 5.80
C GLU A 74 -16.89 -7.28 6.24
N LYS A 75 -16.07 -7.01 7.27
CA LYS A 75 -15.81 -5.65 7.74
C LYS A 75 -14.91 -4.86 6.80
N PHE A 76 -13.92 -5.52 6.17
CA PHE A 76 -13.10 -4.90 5.13
C PHE A 76 -13.92 -4.62 3.86
N ILE A 77 -14.76 -5.56 3.44
CA ILE A 77 -15.71 -5.36 2.35
C ILE A 77 -16.68 -4.22 2.67
N SER A 78 -17.08 -4.04 3.94
CA SER A 78 -17.95 -2.95 4.34
C SER A 78 -17.24 -1.59 4.32
N LEU A 79 -15.95 -1.52 4.67
CA LEU A 79 -15.14 -0.30 4.55
C LEU A 79 -14.96 0.10 3.09
N GLU A 80 -14.59 -0.84 2.22
CA GLU A 80 -14.47 -0.60 0.79
C GLU A 80 -15.81 -0.18 0.19
N LYS A 81 -16.90 -0.91 0.47
CA LYS A 81 -18.26 -0.55 0.04
C LYS A 81 -18.71 0.81 0.57
N TYR A 82 -18.37 1.16 1.81
CA TYR A 82 -18.69 2.45 2.37
C TYR A 82 -17.93 3.55 1.64
N LEU A 83 -16.63 3.40 1.45
CA LEU A 83 -15.82 4.35 0.70
C LEU A 83 -16.32 4.50 -0.74
N MET A 84 -16.71 3.40 -1.39
CA MET A 84 -17.32 3.41 -2.71
C MET A 84 -18.69 4.10 -2.72
N GLY A 85 -19.52 3.87 -1.70
CA GLY A 85 -20.84 4.49 -1.56
C GLY A 85 -20.79 5.98 -1.25
N GLU A 86 -19.92 6.40 -0.35
CA GLU A 86 -19.79 7.81 0.08
C GLU A 86 -19.13 8.69 -1.00
N PHE A 87 -18.16 8.16 -1.73
CA PHE A 87 -17.41 8.92 -2.76
C PHE A 87 -17.93 8.69 -4.17
N GLY A 88 -18.82 7.71 -4.37
CA GLY A 88 -19.52 7.47 -5.63
C GLY A 88 -18.65 6.95 -6.77
N TYR A 89 -17.34 6.76 -6.58
CA TYR A 89 -16.44 6.28 -7.62
C TYR A 89 -15.19 5.61 -7.07
N VAL A 90 -14.73 4.64 -7.81
CA VAL A 90 -13.42 4.00 -7.69
C VAL A 90 -12.71 4.22 -9.02
N VAL A 91 -11.51 4.74 -8.96
CA VAL A 91 -10.65 4.80 -10.15
C VAL A 91 -9.92 3.47 -10.25
N PRO A 92 -10.16 2.67 -11.30
CA PRO A 92 -9.53 1.37 -11.44
C PRO A 92 -8.04 1.50 -11.71
N ASP A 93 -7.28 0.46 -11.35
CA ASP A 93 -5.94 0.27 -11.86
C ASP A 93 -6.00 0.07 -13.39
N ILE A 94 -4.94 0.43 -14.09
CA ILE A 94 -4.83 0.23 -15.53
C ILE A 94 -3.62 -0.68 -15.80
N HIS A 95 -3.90 -1.80 -16.42
CA HIS A 95 -2.91 -2.80 -16.82
C HIS A 95 -3.05 -3.09 -18.32
N PRO A 96 -2.31 -2.35 -19.18
CA PRO A 96 -2.26 -2.67 -20.60
C PRO A 96 -1.75 -4.08 -20.85
N GLN A 97 -2.13 -4.69 -21.98
CA GLN A 97 -1.70 -6.05 -22.31
C GLN A 97 -0.17 -6.20 -22.37
N ASP A 98 0.50 -5.17 -22.90
CA ASP A 98 1.95 -5.13 -23.08
C ASP A 98 2.65 -4.26 -22.02
N GLU A 99 2.08 -4.21 -20.81
CA GLU A 99 2.66 -3.37 -19.75
C GLU A 99 4.06 -3.85 -19.38
N GLU A 100 5.00 -2.91 -19.42
CA GLU A 100 6.38 -3.13 -18.98
C GLU A 100 6.75 -2.27 -17.78
N ILE A 101 6.05 -1.18 -17.59
CA ILE A 101 6.31 -0.17 -16.57
C ILE A 101 5.03 0.12 -15.79
N VAL A 102 5.10 0.06 -14.47
CA VAL A 102 3.95 0.38 -13.62
C VAL A 102 4.29 1.52 -12.69
N LEU A 103 3.52 2.60 -12.79
CA LEU A 103 3.53 3.67 -11.78
C LEU A 103 2.68 3.25 -10.59
N VAL A 104 3.28 3.22 -9.41
CA VAL A 104 2.57 3.01 -8.17
C VAL A 104 2.27 4.37 -7.53
N ILE A 105 0.99 4.70 -7.47
CA ILE A 105 0.44 5.97 -6.97
C ILE A 105 -0.32 5.69 -5.67
N ASP A 106 -0.34 6.63 -4.74
CA ASP A 106 -1.02 6.46 -3.45
C ASP A 106 -2.55 6.37 -3.60
N SER A 107 -3.16 7.33 -4.30
CA SER A 107 -4.61 7.34 -4.56
C SER A 107 -4.93 8.28 -5.71
N PRO A 108 -6.11 8.13 -6.34
CA PRO A 108 -6.59 9.07 -7.33
C PRO A 108 -6.71 10.49 -6.78
N ASP A 109 -6.52 11.48 -7.63
CA ASP A 109 -6.84 12.87 -7.34
C ASP A 109 -8.31 13.23 -7.66
N ALA A 110 -8.68 14.49 -7.45
CA ALA A 110 -10.05 14.95 -7.67
C ALA A 110 -10.48 14.87 -9.13
N ASP A 111 -9.55 15.10 -10.06
CA ASP A 111 -9.85 15.10 -11.49
C ASP A 111 -10.00 13.65 -11.99
N GLU A 112 -9.12 12.75 -11.55
CA GLU A 112 -9.20 11.32 -11.85
C GLU A 112 -10.50 10.72 -11.31
N ALA A 113 -10.84 11.08 -10.09
CA ALA A 113 -12.08 10.68 -9.46
C ALA A 113 -13.32 11.19 -10.23
N LYS A 114 -13.28 12.43 -10.71
CA LYS A 114 -14.37 13.04 -11.50
C LYS A 114 -14.53 12.40 -12.88
N HIS A 115 -13.41 12.06 -13.52
CA HIS A 115 -13.42 11.50 -14.86
C HIS A 115 -13.55 9.96 -14.88
N GLY A 116 -13.26 9.30 -13.75
CA GLY A 116 -13.37 7.86 -13.60
C GLY A 116 -12.23 7.05 -14.21
N TYR A 117 -11.10 7.68 -14.56
CA TYR A 117 -9.93 6.99 -15.07
C TYR A 117 -8.62 7.66 -14.64
N SER A 118 -7.56 6.86 -14.58
CA SER A 118 -6.24 7.26 -14.09
C SER A 118 -5.57 8.29 -15.01
N LEU A 119 -4.77 9.16 -14.42
CA LEU A 119 -3.99 10.19 -15.13
C LEU A 119 -4.83 11.13 -16.01
N SER A 120 -6.13 11.25 -15.74
CA SER A 120 -7.05 12.15 -16.45
C SER A 120 -6.97 13.60 -16.00
N GLY A 121 -6.22 13.88 -14.92
CA GLY A 121 -6.07 15.18 -14.33
C GLY A 121 -4.69 15.78 -14.51
N ARG A 122 -4.39 16.74 -13.65
CA ARG A 122 -3.12 17.48 -13.66
C ARG A 122 -1.90 16.57 -13.54
N ALA A 123 -1.97 15.52 -12.72
CA ALA A 123 -0.86 14.57 -12.58
C ALA A 123 -0.56 13.87 -13.92
N GLY A 124 -1.61 13.51 -14.67
CA GLY A 124 -1.46 12.91 -15.99
C GLY A 124 -0.85 13.86 -17.03
N ALA A 125 -1.28 15.12 -17.03
CA ALA A 125 -0.69 16.14 -17.89
C ALA A 125 0.82 16.34 -17.60
N GLU A 126 1.22 16.35 -16.32
CA GLU A 126 2.64 16.44 -15.93
C GLU A 126 3.45 15.21 -16.35
N VAL A 127 2.88 14.00 -16.21
CA VAL A 127 3.52 12.76 -16.69
C VAL A 127 3.68 12.80 -18.22
N ASN A 128 2.61 13.16 -18.93
CA ASN A 128 2.59 13.20 -20.38
C ASN A 128 3.57 14.26 -20.92
N SER A 129 3.61 15.44 -20.30
CA SER A 129 4.57 16.49 -20.64
C SER A 129 6.01 16.07 -20.39
N TYR A 130 6.29 15.40 -19.27
CA TYR A 130 7.65 15.00 -18.94
C TYR A 130 8.18 13.88 -19.84
N VAL A 131 7.32 12.91 -20.18
CA VAL A 131 7.72 11.69 -20.89
C VAL A 131 7.56 11.80 -22.40
N PHE A 132 6.46 12.41 -22.85
CA PHE A 132 6.04 12.42 -24.26
C PHE A 132 5.98 13.83 -24.86
N ASP A 133 6.46 14.84 -24.15
CA ASP A 133 6.44 16.25 -24.57
C ASP A 133 5.04 16.76 -24.97
N SER A 134 3.97 16.20 -24.38
CA SER A 134 2.57 16.57 -24.61
C SER A 134 1.97 17.23 -23.35
N CYS A 135 1.27 18.34 -23.52
CA CYS A 135 0.64 19.05 -22.39
C CYS A 135 -0.77 18.55 -22.05
N GLU A 136 -1.29 17.59 -22.81
CA GLU A 136 -2.63 17.04 -22.58
C GLU A 136 -2.58 15.85 -21.62
N PRO A 137 -3.61 15.66 -20.77
CA PRO A 137 -3.75 14.43 -19.98
C PRO A 137 -3.88 13.20 -20.88
N PHE A 138 -3.57 12.04 -20.33
CA PHE A 138 -3.79 10.79 -21.07
C PHE A 138 -5.26 10.56 -21.37
N THR A 139 -5.54 9.98 -22.53
CA THR A 139 -6.86 9.44 -22.85
C THR A 139 -6.97 7.98 -22.43
N PRO A 140 -8.21 7.47 -22.19
CA PRO A 140 -8.39 6.04 -21.89
C PRO A 140 -7.81 5.10 -22.95
N GLU A 141 -7.81 5.49 -24.22
CA GLU A 141 -7.26 4.72 -25.33
C GLU A 141 -5.74 4.66 -25.25
N GLN A 142 -5.08 5.78 -25.01
CA GLN A 142 -3.61 5.83 -24.83
C GLN A 142 -3.17 4.98 -23.65
N MET A 143 -3.92 5.00 -22.55
CA MET A 143 -3.62 4.17 -21.38
C MET A 143 -3.77 2.68 -21.64
N LYS A 144 -4.73 2.27 -22.49
CA LYS A 144 -4.95 0.85 -22.81
C LYS A 144 -3.96 0.28 -23.83
N SER A 145 -3.42 1.11 -24.70
CA SER A 145 -2.54 0.70 -25.81
C SER A 145 -1.04 0.85 -25.51
N GLY A 146 -0.69 1.45 -24.37
CA GLY A 146 0.71 1.72 -24.01
C GLY A 146 1.35 0.62 -23.17
N LYS A 147 2.64 0.82 -22.88
CA LYS A 147 3.43 -0.03 -21.95
C LYS A 147 3.36 0.44 -20.50
N LEU A 148 2.66 1.53 -20.23
CA LEU A 148 2.57 2.17 -18.92
C LEU A 148 1.31 1.73 -18.19
N GLY A 149 1.47 0.94 -17.14
CA GLY A 149 0.41 0.59 -16.20
C GLY A 149 0.35 1.55 -15.01
N ILE A 150 -0.81 1.62 -14.39
CA ILE A 150 -1.04 2.41 -13.17
C ILE A 150 -1.65 1.51 -12.11
N THR A 151 -1.03 1.49 -10.96
CA THR A 151 -1.54 0.81 -9.75
C THR A 151 -1.68 1.82 -8.63
N TYR A 152 -2.86 1.93 -8.03
CA TYR A 152 -3.09 2.71 -6.82
C TYR A 152 -2.88 1.88 -5.56
N ILE A 153 -2.29 2.46 -4.53
CA ILE A 153 -2.30 1.88 -3.18
C ILE A 153 -3.74 1.81 -2.66
N SER A 154 -4.51 2.85 -2.93
CA SER A 154 -5.96 2.88 -2.72
C SER A 154 -6.64 3.40 -3.98
N ASN A 155 -7.61 2.66 -4.51
CA ASN A 155 -8.42 3.09 -5.64
C ASN A 155 -9.47 4.15 -5.27
N VAL A 156 -9.54 4.53 -4.00
CA VAL A 156 -10.41 5.58 -3.45
C VAL A 156 -9.54 6.79 -3.05
N PRO A 157 -9.98 8.02 -3.29
CA PRO A 157 -9.24 9.22 -2.92
C PRO A 157 -8.96 9.32 -1.42
N LEU A 158 -7.70 9.18 -1.01
CA LEU A 158 -7.29 9.19 0.40
C LEU A 158 -7.34 10.58 1.05
N TRP A 159 -7.21 11.63 0.27
CA TRP A 159 -7.17 13.01 0.75
C TRP A 159 -8.51 13.51 1.29
N ASN A 160 -9.62 12.84 0.95
CA ASN A 160 -10.96 13.12 1.47
C ASN A 160 -11.31 12.34 2.73
N LEU A 161 -10.42 11.51 3.24
CA LEU A 161 -10.74 10.59 4.33
C LEU A 161 -10.80 11.24 5.72
N ALA A 162 -10.28 12.47 5.92
CA ALA A 162 -10.23 13.07 7.26
C ALA A 162 -11.61 13.35 7.88
N PRO A 163 -12.58 13.99 7.21
CA PRO A 163 -13.94 14.14 7.73
C PRO A 163 -14.80 12.87 7.66
N PRO A 164 -14.80 12.14 6.54
CA PRO A 164 -15.59 10.91 6.43
C PRO A 164 -15.18 9.78 7.36
N ILE A 165 -13.90 9.72 7.77
CA ILE A 165 -13.45 8.73 8.75
C ILE A 165 -14.15 8.92 10.09
N ASN A 166 -14.29 10.14 10.57
CA ASN A 166 -15.01 10.39 11.82
C ASN A 166 -16.47 9.95 11.71
N LYS A 167 -17.12 10.25 10.59
CA LYS A 167 -18.48 9.81 10.30
C LYS A 167 -18.58 8.28 10.15
N LEU A 168 -17.62 7.65 9.48
CA LEU A 168 -17.51 6.21 9.34
C LEU A 168 -17.36 5.51 10.69
N VAL A 169 -16.54 6.09 11.58
CA VAL A 169 -16.36 5.60 12.95
C VAL A 169 -17.68 5.58 13.72
N ASP A 170 -18.47 6.64 13.60
CA ASP A 170 -19.76 6.77 14.28
C ASP A 170 -20.82 5.82 13.69
N GLU A 171 -20.91 5.71 12.36
CA GLU A 171 -21.91 4.90 11.66
C GLU A 171 -21.67 3.39 11.73
N LEU A 172 -20.41 2.96 11.80
CA LEU A 172 -20.05 1.54 11.88
C LEU A 172 -19.84 1.01 13.31
N GLU A 173 -20.19 1.79 14.33
CA GLU A 173 -19.91 1.48 15.76
C GLU A 173 -18.41 1.21 16.03
N TYR A 174 -17.53 1.63 15.13
CA TYR A 174 -16.08 1.54 15.27
C TYR A 174 -15.52 2.78 15.96
N THR A 175 -15.77 2.94 17.24
CA THR A 175 -15.21 4.02 18.08
C THR A 175 -13.66 4.09 18.06
N ARG A 176 -12.99 3.29 17.22
CA ARG A 176 -11.52 3.17 17.19
C ARG A 176 -10.93 2.92 15.79
N LEU A 177 -11.62 3.25 14.71
CA LEU A 177 -10.99 3.34 13.38
C LEU A 177 -10.06 4.55 13.38
N ASN A 178 -8.84 4.30 13.79
CA ASN A 178 -7.79 5.30 13.77
C ASN A 178 -6.95 5.11 12.49
N LYS A 179 -6.00 5.98 12.30
CA LYS A 179 -4.97 5.94 11.25
C LYS A 179 -4.35 4.53 11.04
N TYR A 180 -4.40 3.66 12.04
CA TYR A 180 -3.88 2.30 12.00
C TYR A 180 -4.72 1.37 11.13
N HIS A 181 -6.04 1.38 11.25
CA HIS A 181 -6.93 0.51 10.46
C HIS A 181 -6.85 0.85 8.98
N ILE A 182 -6.70 2.14 8.66
CA ILE A 182 -6.47 2.58 7.29
C ILE A 182 -5.11 2.10 6.80
N ASN A 183 -4.07 2.24 7.62
CA ASN A 183 -2.75 1.74 7.26
C ASN A 183 -2.75 0.22 7.05
N LEU A 184 -3.51 -0.53 7.83
CA LEU A 184 -3.63 -1.97 7.67
C LEU A 184 -4.36 -2.34 6.38
N PHE A 185 -5.48 -1.67 6.09
CA PHE A 185 -6.20 -1.84 4.82
C PHE A 185 -5.29 -1.55 3.62
N LEU A 186 -4.58 -0.42 3.67
CA LEU A 186 -3.64 -0.04 2.62
C LEU A 186 -2.49 -1.05 2.50
N LEU A 187 -1.99 -1.57 3.61
CA LEU A 187 -0.93 -2.58 3.61
C LEU A 187 -1.41 -3.88 2.96
N GLN A 188 -2.61 -4.36 3.26
CA GLN A 188 -3.17 -5.58 2.65
C GLN A 188 -3.38 -5.40 1.14
N SER A 189 -3.92 -4.25 0.71
CA SER A 189 -4.04 -3.90 -0.71
C SER A 189 -2.67 -3.90 -1.39
N CYS A 190 -1.66 -3.26 -0.76
CA CYS A 190 -0.29 -3.24 -1.26
C CYS A 190 0.32 -4.64 -1.37
N MET A 191 0.11 -5.50 -0.37
CA MET A 191 0.66 -6.86 -0.37
C MET A 191 0.21 -7.64 -1.60
N LYS A 192 -1.10 -7.60 -1.91
CA LYS A 192 -1.63 -8.25 -3.10
C LYS A 192 -1.05 -7.65 -4.38
N LYS A 193 -1.16 -6.33 -4.54
CA LYS A 193 -0.75 -5.62 -5.76
C LYS A 193 0.75 -5.77 -6.04
N PHE A 194 1.61 -5.63 -5.04
CA PHE A 194 3.04 -5.87 -5.22
C PHE A 194 3.38 -7.32 -5.54
N CYS A 195 2.66 -8.30 -4.95
CA CYS A 195 2.80 -9.70 -5.36
C CYS A 195 2.49 -9.88 -6.85
N ASP A 196 1.36 -9.35 -7.30
CA ASP A 196 0.91 -9.47 -8.69
C ASP A 196 1.93 -8.84 -9.65
N LEU A 197 2.43 -7.64 -9.35
CA LEU A 197 3.46 -6.97 -10.15
C LEU A 197 4.80 -7.72 -10.17
N ILE A 198 5.25 -8.27 -9.06
CA ILE A 198 6.51 -9.02 -8.98
C ILE A 198 6.40 -10.36 -9.72
N LEU A 199 5.25 -11.00 -9.66
CA LEU A 199 5.01 -12.28 -10.33
C LEU A 199 4.68 -12.11 -11.83
N SER A 200 4.34 -10.92 -12.29
CA SER A 200 4.11 -10.63 -13.70
C SER A 200 5.36 -10.88 -14.55
N ASP A 201 5.21 -11.53 -15.69
CA ASP A 201 6.31 -11.79 -16.62
C ASP A 201 6.61 -10.60 -17.54
N THR A 202 5.69 -9.65 -17.66
CA THR A 202 5.81 -8.48 -18.52
C THR A 202 6.43 -7.28 -17.82
N VAL A 203 6.12 -7.08 -16.54
CA VAL A 203 6.56 -5.91 -15.76
C VAL A 203 8.08 -5.94 -15.55
N LYS A 204 8.75 -4.91 -16.09
CA LYS A 204 10.21 -4.68 -15.98
C LYS A 204 10.58 -3.58 -15.01
N ILE A 205 9.66 -2.62 -14.78
CA ILE A 205 9.89 -1.48 -13.91
C ILE A 205 8.67 -1.25 -13.02
N ILE A 206 8.90 -1.19 -11.70
CA ILE A 206 7.93 -0.69 -10.71
C ILE A 206 8.42 0.68 -10.25
N ALA A 207 7.68 1.73 -10.58
CA ALA A 207 8.05 3.11 -10.30
C ALA A 207 7.20 3.68 -9.15
N LEU A 208 7.83 3.92 -8.01
CA LEU A 208 7.21 4.43 -6.79
C LEU A 208 7.18 5.96 -6.81
N THR A 209 6.00 6.57 -6.83
CA THR A 209 5.83 8.02 -7.02
C THR A 209 5.96 8.85 -5.74
N ARG A 210 5.85 8.26 -4.55
CA ARG A 210 5.95 8.99 -3.28
C ARG A 210 6.75 8.21 -2.24
N GLU A 211 7.30 8.92 -1.24
CA GLU A 211 7.93 8.30 -0.06
C GLU A 211 6.95 7.37 0.69
N PHE A 212 5.67 7.67 0.66
CA PHE A 212 4.61 6.84 1.18
C PHE A 212 4.59 5.46 0.50
N ASN A 213 4.63 5.42 -0.83
CA ASN A 213 4.65 4.16 -1.60
C ASN A 213 5.93 3.38 -1.36
N LYS A 214 7.05 4.07 -1.23
CA LYS A 214 8.34 3.48 -0.84
C LYS A 214 8.27 2.83 0.55
N LYS A 215 7.58 3.48 1.52
CA LYS A 215 7.35 2.91 2.84
C LYS A 215 6.49 1.64 2.78
N TYR A 216 5.43 1.62 1.97
CA TYR A 216 4.60 0.43 1.79
C TYR A 216 5.33 -0.69 1.05
N PHE A 217 6.16 -0.36 0.07
CA PHE A 217 7.03 -1.35 -0.56
C PHE A 217 8.05 -1.94 0.43
N GLY A 218 8.64 -1.13 1.30
CA GLY A 218 9.52 -1.59 2.38
C GLY A 218 8.79 -2.53 3.36
N ALA A 219 7.55 -2.20 3.73
CA ALA A 219 6.71 -3.07 4.54
C ALA A 219 6.38 -4.37 3.80
N PHE A 220 6.06 -4.30 2.49
CA PHE A 220 5.89 -5.49 1.66
C PHE A 220 7.11 -6.42 1.73
N ILE A 221 8.32 -5.90 1.54
CA ILE A 221 9.55 -6.69 1.64
C ILE A 221 9.67 -7.40 3.00
N SER A 222 9.24 -6.75 4.09
CA SER A 222 9.32 -7.30 5.44
C SER A 222 8.28 -8.41 5.71
N TYR A 223 7.19 -8.46 4.95
CA TYR A 223 6.06 -9.35 5.23
C TYR A 223 5.72 -10.31 4.08
N ALA A 224 6.32 -10.14 2.90
CA ALA A 224 6.05 -11.02 1.77
C ALA A 224 6.53 -12.44 2.02
N ARG A 225 5.83 -13.40 1.41
CA ARG A 225 6.21 -14.82 1.49
C ARG A 225 7.61 -15.05 0.90
N PRO A 226 8.40 -15.95 1.47
CA PRO A 226 9.77 -16.24 1.00
C PRO A 226 9.85 -16.55 -0.49
N GLU A 227 8.83 -17.23 -1.05
CA GLU A 227 8.79 -17.60 -2.46
C GLU A 227 8.71 -16.34 -3.35
N VAL A 228 7.89 -15.36 -2.96
CA VAL A 228 7.76 -14.08 -3.68
C VAL A 228 9.04 -13.26 -3.57
N LEU A 229 9.68 -13.26 -2.39
CA LEU A 229 10.95 -12.56 -2.19
C LEU A 229 12.08 -13.20 -3.00
N SER A 230 12.09 -14.52 -3.15
CA SER A 230 13.04 -15.22 -4.03
C SER A 230 12.88 -14.78 -5.48
N VAL A 231 11.65 -14.75 -5.99
CA VAL A 231 11.35 -14.26 -7.34
C VAL A 231 11.77 -12.80 -7.51
N LEU A 232 11.47 -11.95 -6.53
CA LEU A 232 11.90 -10.54 -6.54
C LEU A 232 13.41 -10.41 -6.62
N HIS A 233 14.14 -11.13 -5.76
CA HIS A 233 15.60 -11.13 -5.72
C HIS A 233 16.18 -11.59 -7.07
N ASP A 234 15.67 -12.68 -7.63
CA ASP A 234 16.15 -13.25 -8.90
C ASP A 234 15.90 -12.28 -10.07
N LYS A 235 14.73 -11.65 -10.11
CA LYS A 235 14.41 -10.66 -11.16
C LYS A 235 15.27 -9.41 -11.05
N ILE A 236 15.55 -8.90 -9.84
CA ILE A 236 16.43 -7.75 -9.64
C ILE A 236 17.88 -8.11 -9.99
N SER A 237 18.38 -9.24 -9.50
CA SER A 237 19.77 -9.69 -9.74
C SER A 237 20.06 -9.97 -11.22
N SER A 238 19.06 -10.49 -11.93
CA SER A 238 19.17 -10.73 -13.38
C SER A 238 18.91 -9.48 -14.23
N GLY A 239 18.55 -8.34 -13.62
CA GLY A 239 18.20 -7.11 -14.32
C GLY A 239 16.83 -7.13 -15.02
N LYS A 240 16.02 -8.16 -14.80
CA LYS A 240 14.68 -8.30 -15.39
C LYS A 240 13.65 -7.37 -14.75
N LEU A 241 13.87 -6.95 -13.50
CA LEU A 241 12.99 -6.04 -12.78
C LEU A 241 13.81 -4.93 -12.11
N LYS A 242 13.35 -3.70 -12.22
CA LYS A 242 13.89 -2.53 -11.51
C LYS A 242 12.83 -1.91 -10.64
N ILE A 243 13.20 -1.51 -9.43
CA ILE A 243 12.36 -0.71 -8.53
C ILE A 243 12.93 0.71 -8.51
N LEU A 244 12.17 1.68 -9.00
CA LEU A 244 12.59 3.07 -9.11
C LEU A 244 11.78 3.95 -8.15
N PHE A 245 12.43 4.92 -7.54
CA PHE A 245 11.76 6.03 -6.88
C PHE A 245 11.79 7.25 -7.81
N VAL A 246 10.63 7.68 -8.27
CA VAL A 246 10.50 8.70 -9.32
C VAL A 246 9.93 10.04 -8.80
N GLY A 247 9.45 10.05 -7.56
CA GLY A 247 8.84 11.24 -6.96
C GLY A 247 7.43 11.56 -7.50
N PRO A 248 6.72 12.50 -6.85
CA PRO A 248 5.34 12.82 -7.22
C PRO A 248 5.26 13.46 -8.62
N PRO A 249 4.38 12.96 -9.51
CA PRO A 249 4.26 13.46 -10.89
C PRO A 249 4.04 14.97 -10.99
N LEU A 250 3.26 15.55 -10.10
CA LEU A 250 2.98 17.00 -10.05
C LEU A 250 4.21 17.91 -9.94
N PHE A 251 5.39 17.35 -9.68
CA PHE A 251 6.64 18.11 -9.54
C PHE A 251 7.67 17.80 -10.64
N TRP A 252 7.40 16.85 -11.54
CA TRP A 252 8.40 16.39 -12.50
C TRP A 252 8.91 17.50 -13.44
N ASN A 253 8.04 18.44 -13.82
CA ASN A 253 8.42 19.56 -14.70
C ASN A 253 8.81 20.84 -13.95
N LYS A 254 8.79 20.85 -12.59
CA LYS A 254 9.19 22.01 -11.81
C LYS A 254 10.72 22.17 -11.77
N GLU A 255 11.22 23.36 -12.07
CA GLU A 255 12.65 23.67 -12.09
C GLU A 255 13.30 23.55 -10.72
N ASP A 256 12.61 24.02 -9.67
CA ASP A 256 13.10 23.99 -8.30
C ASP A 256 13.00 22.61 -7.63
N TYR A 257 12.41 21.62 -8.29
CA TYR A 257 12.25 20.30 -7.73
C TYR A 257 13.51 19.47 -7.92
N LYS A 258 14.11 19.01 -6.81
CA LYS A 258 15.22 18.06 -6.85
C LYS A 258 14.73 16.69 -7.32
N LYS A 259 14.85 16.45 -8.61
CA LYS A 259 14.36 15.21 -9.26
C LYS A 259 15.13 13.99 -8.74
N PRO A 260 14.42 12.92 -8.35
CA PRO A 260 15.06 11.66 -8.02
C PRO A 260 15.77 11.06 -9.24
N LYS A 261 16.89 10.34 -9.00
CA LYS A 261 17.63 9.65 -10.09
C LYS A 261 16.73 8.70 -10.90
N GLY A 262 15.85 7.97 -10.22
CA GLY A 262 14.93 7.04 -10.88
C GLY A 262 13.99 7.69 -11.89
N LEU A 263 13.76 9.00 -11.81
CA LEU A 263 12.90 9.70 -12.77
C LEU A 263 13.58 9.81 -14.16
N ALA A 264 14.88 10.03 -14.22
CA ALA A 264 15.63 10.01 -15.48
C ALA A 264 15.64 8.58 -16.09
N ASP A 265 15.90 7.57 -15.25
CA ASP A 265 15.88 6.17 -15.66
C ASP A 265 14.50 5.76 -16.20
N LEU A 266 13.41 6.28 -15.62
CA LEU A 266 12.05 6.06 -16.09
C LEU A 266 11.84 6.70 -17.48
N LYS A 267 12.22 7.97 -17.66
CA LYS A 267 12.10 8.66 -18.96
C LYS A 267 12.85 7.91 -20.05
N ASP A 268 14.09 7.53 -19.80
CA ASP A 268 14.91 6.76 -20.73
C ASP A 268 14.31 5.42 -21.12
N SER A 269 13.58 4.79 -20.19
CA SER A 269 12.93 3.51 -20.41
C SER A 269 11.64 3.63 -21.24
N LEU A 270 10.91 4.75 -21.10
CA LEU A 270 9.70 5.04 -21.86
C LEU A 270 10.00 5.61 -23.27
N SER A 271 11.16 6.24 -23.44
CA SER A 271 11.57 6.88 -24.72
C SER A 271 12.29 5.93 -25.70
N LYS A 272 12.54 4.69 -25.32
CA LYS A 272 13.26 3.69 -26.13
C LYS A 272 12.33 2.87 -27.05
N GLU A 273 11.35 3.53 -27.68
CA GLU A 273 10.50 2.97 -28.73
C GLU A 273 11.02 3.27 -30.13
#